data_745b9a14e834de3592d8d893942922c4
#
_entry.id   745b9a14e834de3592d8d893942922c4
#
_cell.length_a   1.000
_cell.length_b   1.000
_cell.length_c   1.000
_cell.angle_alpha   90.00
_cell.angle_beta   90.00
_cell.angle_gamma   90.00
#
_symmetry.space_group_name_H-M   'P 1'
#
loop_
_entity.id
_entity.type
_entity.pdbx_description
1 polymer ?
#
loop_
_entity_poly.entity_id
_entity_poly.type
_entity_poly.pdbx_seq_one_letter_code
_entity_poly.pdbx_strand_id
1 'polypeptide(L)'
;MSNSISRAIFLAAILAVRLSAQDHSAQAQGAAAHHDMPGMSMPDSAKTDTTSDQGKNGPPEGEDAAAQSMSSMDHHHMDMGAHMKMTQLHDRKPGDEARAAKVADTARQVAEKYTDYHTALNDGFKIFLPDVPQKQYHFTNYRYAAEAAFGFNPEHPTSLLYEKQDAGYKLVGVMYTAPKRLTEDDLDQRIPLSVAQWHEHVNYCAPPASLTREEKRAQMLGPQAKFGLRGSIAAQEACDAAGGTFRPVIFNWMVHLYPFEKTPEAIWSAERQHDHND
;
A
#
# COMPACT_ATOMS: atom_id res chain seq x y z
N MET A 1 -25.39 6.32 52.09
CA MET A 1 -25.85 6.92 50.82
C MET A 1 -25.00 6.34 49.70
N SER A 2 -25.60 5.42 48.99
CA SER A 2 -24.93 4.55 48.00
C SER A 2 -25.06 5.18 46.60
N ASN A 3 -23.97 5.47 45.92
CA ASN A 3 -24.00 5.89 44.52
C ASN A 3 -23.41 4.76 43.65
N SER A 4 -24.36 4.04 43.03
CA SER A 4 -24.07 3.07 41.98
C SER A 4 -23.69 3.81 40.69
N ILE A 5 -22.45 3.59 40.19
CA ILE A 5 -22.02 4.05 38.89
C ILE A 5 -22.26 2.91 37.89
N SER A 6 -23.28 3.10 37.04
CA SER A 6 -23.58 2.21 35.91
C SER A 6 -22.41 2.17 34.89
N ARG A 7 -21.86 0.99 34.70
CA ARG A 7 -20.95 0.69 33.59
C ARG A 7 -21.79 0.44 32.34
N ALA A 8 -21.77 1.38 31.41
CA ALA A 8 -22.27 1.16 30.04
C ALA A 8 -21.24 0.41 29.23
N ILE A 9 -21.52 -0.85 28.94
CA ILE A 9 -20.78 -1.70 28.01
C ILE A 9 -21.27 -1.37 26.60
N PHE A 10 -20.46 -0.72 25.79
CA PHE A 10 -20.71 -0.60 24.35
C PHE A 10 -20.27 -1.89 23.64
N LEU A 11 -21.25 -2.73 23.35
CA LEU A 11 -21.11 -3.86 22.44
C LEU A 11 -21.14 -3.31 21.00
N ALA A 12 -20.02 -3.39 20.28
CA ALA A 12 -20.00 -3.15 18.86
C ALA A 12 -20.61 -4.38 18.16
N ALA A 13 -21.86 -4.25 17.70
CA ALA A 13 -22.54 -5.27 16.90
C ALA A 13 -21.89 -5.34 15.50
N ILE A 14 -21.19 -6.43 15.23
CA ILE A 14 -20.79 -6.83 13.87
C ILE A 14 -22.01 -7.46 13.20
N LEU A 15 -22.65 -6.71 12.31
CA LEU A 15 -23.76 -7.18 11.49
C LEU A 15 -23.21 -8.11 10.40
N ALA A 16 -23.33 -9.42 10.61
CA ALA A 16 -23.07 -10.43 9.61
C ALA A 16 -24.28 -10.55 8.67
N VAL A 17 -24.18 -9.98 7.48
CA VAL A 17 -25.15 -10.24 6.39
C VAL A 17 -24.83 -11.59 5.79
N ARG A 18 -25.70 -12.58 6.06
CA ARG A 18 -25.70 -13.85 5.35
C ARG A 18 -26.40 -13.65 4.00
N LEU A 19 -25.64 -13.72 2.92
CA LEU A 19 -26.19 -13.88 1.57
C LEU A 19 -26.34 -15.39 1.30
N SER A 20 -27.58 -15.80 1.10
CA SER A 20 -27.94 -17.16 0.69
C SER A 20 -27.50 -17.37 -0.76
N ALA A 21 -26.67 -18.38 -1.01
CA ALA A 21 -26.39 -18.87 -2.34
C ALA A 21 -27.61 -19.64 -2.85
N GLN A 22 -28.20 -19.22 -3.97
CA GLN A 22 -29.10 -20.04 -4.77
C GLN A 22 -28.30 -20.72 -5.88
N ASP A 23 -28.32 -22.05 -5.83
CA ASP A 23 -27.89 -22.95 -6.87
C ASP A 23 -28.71 -22.72 -8.15
N HIS A 24 -28.04 -22.48 -9.25
CA HIS A 24 -28.54 -22.78 -10.58
C HIS A 24 -27.52 -23.59 -11.36
N SER A 25 -27.69 -24.88 -11.29
CA SER A 25 -27.11 -25.82 -12.24
C SER A 25 -27.81 -25.68 -13.59
N ALA A 26 -27.08 -25.33 -14.63
CA ALA A 26 -27.50 -25.60 -16.01
C ALA A 26 -26.30 -26.10 -16.82
N GLN A 27 -26.36 -27.35 -17.19
CA GLN A 27 -25.49 -28.01 -18.17
C GLN A 27 -25.71 -27.40 -19.55
N ALA A 28 -24.63 -27.12 -20.27
CA ALA A 28 -24.61 -27.14 -21.72
C ALA A 28 -23.26 -27.69 -22.21
N GLN A 29 -23.32 -28.86 -22.81
CA GLN A 29 -22.28 -29.46 -23.63
C GLN A 29 -22.18 -28.70 -24.96
N GLY A 30 -20.98 -28.54 -25.48
CA GLY A 30 -20.75 -27.97 -26.83
C GLY A 30 -19.28 -28.02 -27.23
N ALA A 31 -18.91 -29.18 -27.80
CA ALA A 31 -18.02 -29.41 -28.95
C ALA A 31 -16.77 -28.55 -29.19
N ALA A 32 -15.65 -29.27 -29.19
CA ALA A 32 -14.35 -28.87 -29.72
C ALA A 32 -14.40 -28.47 -31.20
N ALA A 33 -13.68 -27.40 -31.55
CA ALA A 33 -13.23 -27.18 -32.92
C ALA A 33 -11.73 -26.86 -32.88
N HIS A 34 -10.94 -27.80 -33.34
CA HIS A 34 -9.53 -27.63 -33.70
C HIS A 34 -9.45 -26.76 -34.93
N HIS A 35 -8.66 -25.69 -34.85
CA HIS A 35 -8.15 -25.00 -36.02
C HIS A 35 -6.63 -25.20 -36.06
N ASP A 36 -6.22 -26.08 -36.99
CA ASP A 36 -4.84 -26.20 -37.45
C ASP A 36 -4.40 -24.90 -38.13
N MET A 37 -3.26 -24.41 -37.76
CA MET A 37 -2.52 -23.38 -38.50
C MET A 37 -1.25 -23.99 -39.09
N PRO A 38 -0.99 -23.78 -40.38
CA PRO A 38 0.13 -24.44 -41.07
C PRO A 38 1.48 -23.77 -40.80
N GLY A 39 2.53 -24.58 -40.81
CA GLY A 39 3.89 -24.35 -40.40
C GLY A 39 4.60 -23.17 -41.07
N MET A 40 5.52 -22.60 -40.29
CA MET A 40 6.65 -21.82 -40.77
C MET A 40 7.92 -22.55 -40.36
N SER A 41 8.64 -23.04 -41.41
CA SER A 41 9.95 -23.65 -41.29
C SER A 41 11.01 -22.60 -41.00
N MET A 42 11.88 -22.89 -40.04
CA MET A 42 13.16 -22.23 -39.81
C MET A 42 14.18 -22.77 -40.78
N PRO A 43 15.07 -21.97 -41.38
CA PRO A 43 16.26 -22.48 -42.06
C PRO A 43 17.42 -22.68 -41.08
N ASP A 44 18.08 -23.80 -41.33
CA ASP A 44 19.21 -24.35 -40.60
C ASP A 44 20.50 -23.53 -40.68
N SER A 45 21.28 -23.71 -39.66
CA SER A 45 22.62 -23.18 -39.45
C SER A 45 23.63 -23.63 -40.53
N ALA A 46 24.43 -22.69 -40.99
CA ALA A 46 25.70 -23.01 -41.62
C ALA A 46 26.86 -22.45 -40.78
N LYS A 47 27.66 -23.37 -40.28
CA LYS A 47 29.01 -23.11 -39.74
C LYS A 47 29.93 -22.71 -40.88
N THR A 48 30.77 -21.70 -40.68
CA THR A 48 32.09 -21.60 -41.33
C THR A 48 33.08 -20.99 -40.34
N ASP A 49 34.14 -21.75 -40.21
CA ASP A 49 35.41 -21.45 -39.55
C ASP A 49 36.21 -20.38 -40.31
N THR A 50 37.08 -19.73 -39.60
CA THR A 50 38.50 -19.43 -39.87
C THR A 50 38.93 -17.96 -39.95
N THR A 51 39.88 -17.66 -39.09
CA THR A 51 41.15 -16.94 -39.20
C THR A 51 41.18 -15.42 -39.01
N SER A 52 41.92 -15.13 -37.95
CA SER A 52 42.74 -13.96 -37.59
C SER A 52 43.09 -12.98 -38.70
N ASP A 53 42.89 -11.69 -38.46
CA ASP A 53 43.92 -10.69 -38.71
C ASP A 53 43.74 -9.47 -37.79
N GLN A 54 44.90 -8.95 -37.34
CA GLN A 54 45.06 -7.79 -36.50
C GLN A 54 44.90 -6.50 -37.30
N GLY A 55 44.06 -5.60 -36.88
CA GLY A 55 43.98 -4.23 -37.41
C GLY A 55 43.37 -3.26 -36.40
N LYS A 56 44.21 -2.39 -35.87
CA LYS A 56 43.88 -1.22 -35.07
C LYS A 56 42.81 -0.37 -35.75
N ASN A 57 41.76 0.06 -34.96
CA ASN A 57 41.29 1.46 -34.97
C ASN A 57 40.16 1.63 -33.97
N GLY A 58 40.08 2.80 -33.41
CA GLY A 58 39.38 3.24 -32.22
C GLY A 58 37.85 2.97 -32.10
N PRO A 59 37.30 3.28 -30.94
CA PRO A 59 35.94 2.88 -30.57
C PRO A 59 34.87 3.65 -31.37
N PRO A 60 33.79 3.00 -31.78
CA PRO A 60 32.60 3.71 -32.23
C PRO A 60 31.90 4.28 -31.00
N GLU A 61 32.02 5.59 -30.81
CA GLU A 61 31.19 6.34 -29.92
C GLU A 61 29.75 6.34 -30.48
N GLY A 62 28.82 5.63 -29.85
CA GLY A 62 27.40 5.74 -30.19
C GLY A 62 26.46 4.66 -29.67
N GLU A 63 26.94 3.43 -29.47
CA GLU A 63 26.05 2.33 -29.05
C GLU A 63 25.97 2.13 -27.53
N ASP A 64 27.02 2.49 -26.79
CA ASP A 64 27.04 2.34 -25.33
C ASP A 64 26.19 3.40 -24.59
N ALA A 65 26.02 4.57 -25.20
CA ALA A 65 25.18 5.62 -24.60
C ALA A 65 23.69 5.29 -24.67
N ALA A 66 23.23 4.58 -25.72
CA ALA A 66 21.85 4.13 -25.83
C ALA A 66 21.56 2.94 -24.89
N ALA A 67 22.50 2.02 -24.73
CA ALA A 67 22.38 0.91 -23.80
C ALA A 67 22.42 1.37 -22.32
N GLN A 68 23.26 2.37 -22.00
CA GLN A 68 23.29 2.97 -20.67
C GLN A 68 22.05 3.82 -20.37
N SER A 69 21.46 4.49 -21.37
CA SER A 69 20.21 5.23 -21.18
C SER A 69 19.00 4.30 -21.03
N MET A 70 19.04 3.11 -21.64
CA MET A 70 17.98 2.10 -21.47
C MET A 70 18.10 1.34 -20.14
N SER A 71 19.29 1.16 -19.59
CA SER A 71 19.47 0.56 -18.25
C SER A 71 19.16 1.53 -17.11
N SER A 72 19.15 2.84 -17.36
CA SER A 72 18.71 3.84 -16.37
C SER A 72 17.18 4.04 -16.34
N MET A 73 16.45 3.40 -17.27
CA MET A 73 14.99 3.27 -17.23
C MET A 73 14.52 2.00 -16.50
N ASP A 74 15.42 1.24 -15.89
CA ASP A 74 15.03 0.29 -14.87
C ASP A 74 14.41 1.11 -13.72
N HIS A 75 13.09 1.19 -13.77
CA HIS A 75 12.30 1.64 -12.66
C HIS A 75 12.82 0.90 -11.43
N HIS A 76 13.39 1.61 -10.48
CA HIS A 76 13.67 1.06 -9.18
C HIS A 76 12.35 0.49 -8.66
N HIS A 77 12.08 -0.78 -8.93
CA HIS A 77 11.12 -1.54 -8.18
C HIS A 77 11.67 -1.59 -6.76
N MET A 78 11.27 -0.62 -5.95
CA MET A 78 11.51 -0.72 -4.52
C MET A 78 10.83 -2.01 -4.08
N ASP A 79 11.62 -2.94 -3.54
CA ASP A 79 11.05 -4.15 -2.94
C ASP A 79 10.25 -3.72 -1.71
N MET A 80 8.95 -3.55 -1.91
CA MET A 80 8.02 -3.12 -0.87
C MET A 80 7.65 -4.26 0.07
N GLY A 81 8.36 -5.39 -0.05
CA GLY A 81 8.09 -6.59 0.74
C GLY A 81 6.80 -7.31 0.35
N ALA A 82 6.61 -8.50 0.91
CA ALA A 82 5.50 -9.39 0.54
C ALA A 82 4.12 -8.90 1.04
N HIS A 83 4.07 -7.89 1.92
CA HIS A 83 2.86 -7.43 2.60
C HIS A 83 2.37 -6.06 2.16
N MET A 84 2.97 -5.47 1.13
CA MET A 84 2.57 -4.18 0.58
C MET A 84 2.44 -4.26 -0.95
N LYS A 85 1.38 -3.67 -1.47
CA LYS A 85 1.14 -3.48 -2.90
C LYS A 85 0.99 -2.00 -3.17
N MET A 86 1.75 -1.46 -4.14
CA MET A 86 1.66 -0.08 -4.59
C MET A 86 0.94 0.00 -5.94
N THR A 87 0.29 1.15 -6.19
CA THR A 87 -0.12 1.51 -7.56
C THR A 87 1.11 1.76 -8.41
N GLN A 88 0.96 1.60 -9.73
CA GLN A 88 2.01 2.01 -10.66
C GLN A 88 2.09 3.55 -10.74
N LEU A 89 3.29 4.07 -11.03
CA LEU A 89 3.41 5.47 -11.46
C LEU A 89 2.93 5.59 -12.92
N HIS A 90 2.12 6.59 -13.18
CA HIS A 90 1.62 6.88 -14.52
C HIS A 90 2.46 7.97 -15.21
N ASP A 91 2.36 8.05 -16.52
CA ASP A 91 2.91 9.17 -17.27
C ASP A 91 2.25 10.49 -16.84
N ARG A 92 3.05 11.56 -16.74
CA ARG A 92 2.56 12.88 -16.34
C ARG A 92 1.62 13.46 -17.41
N LYS A 93 0.46 13.93 -16.96
CA LYS A 93 -0.51 14.65 -17.77
C LYS A 93 -0.48 16.15 -17.44
N PRO A 94 -0.82 17.02 -18.40
CA PRO A 94 -0.96 18.45 -18.11
C PRO A 94 -1.90 18.71 -16.93
N GLY A 95 -1.44 19.46 -15.92
CA GLY A 95 -2.23 19.80 -14.74
C GLY A 95 -2.07 18.89 -13.54
N ASP A 96 -1.42 17.73 -13.66
CA ASP A 96 -1.23 16.79 -12.56
C ASP A 96 -0.46 17.40 -11.40
N GLU A 97 0.67 18.06 -11.68
CA GLU A 97 1.46 18.75 -10.66
C GLU A 97 0.65 19.81 -9.91
N ALA A 98 -0.14 20.59 -10.64
CA ALA A 98 -0.99 21.61 -10.03
C ALA A 98 -2.08 20.99 -9.14
N ARG A 99 -2.69 19.87 -9.56
CA ARG A 99 -3.67 19.12 -8.76
C ARG A 99 -3.03 18.57 -7.50
N ALA A 100 -1.87 17.93 -7.62
CA ALA A 100 -1.14 17.37 -6.48
C ALA A 100 -0.68 18.48 -5.52
N ALA A 101 -0.15 19.58 -6.02
CA ALA A 101 0.25 20.74 -5.22
C ALA A 101 -0.94 21.30 -4.42
N LYS A 102 -2.11 21.45 -5.04
CA LYS A 102 -3.33 21.91 -4.37
C LYS A 102 -3.72 20.99 -3.19
N VAL A 103 -3.62 19.68 -3.37
CA VAL A 103 -3.88 18.73 -2.28
C VAL A 103 -2.84 18.89 -1.18
N ALA A 104 -1.57 19.02 -1.52
CA ALA A 104 -0.48 19.20 -0.55
C ALA A 104 -0.62 20.50 0.25
N ASP A 105 -0.98 21.60 -0.39
CA ASP A 105 -1.20 22.89 0.27
C ASP A 105 -2.39 22.84 1.23
N THR A 106 -3.51 22.19 0.82
CA THR A 106 -4.66 21.98 1.70
C THR A 106 -4.29 21.09 2.88
N ALA A 107 -3.57 20.01 2.63
CA ALA A 107 -3.09 19.12 3.69
C ALA A 107 -2.17 19.84 4.69
N ARG A 108 -1.30 20.74 4.21
CA ARG A 108 -0.44 21.59 5.06
C ARG A 108 -1.27 22.47 5.97
N GLN A 109 -2.24 23.20 5.42
CA GLN A 109 -3.13 24.08 6.19
C GLN A 109 -3.90 23.31 7.27
N VAL A 110 -4.37 22.12 6.95
CA VAL A 110 -5.04 21.24 7.92
C VAL A 110 -4.05 20.75 8.98
N ALA A 111 -2.88 20.28 8.57
CA ALA A 111 -1.86 19.74 9.46
C ALA A 111 -1.35 20.78 10.47
N GLU A 112 -1.21 22.02 10.06
CA GLU A 112 -0.78 23.14 10.95
C GLU A 112 -1.67 23.31 12.19
N LYS A 113 -2.96 22.94 12.11
CA LYS A 113 -3.89 22.98 13.26
C LYS A 113 -3.58 21.91 14.31
N TYR A 114 -2.86 20.85 13.91
CA TYR A 114 -2.66 19.65 14.71
C TYR A 114 -1.18 19.43 15.09
N THR A 115 -0.38 20.47 15.09
CA THR A 115 1.00 20.42 15.60
C THR A 115 1.05 20.03 17.08
N ASP A 116 0.05 20.45 17.85
CA ASP A 116 -0.26 19.89 19.17
C ASP A 116 -1.21 18.69 19.01
N TYR A 117 -0.71 17.49 19.29
CA TYR A 117 -1.48 16.26 19.17
C TYR A 117 -2.72 16.19 20.09
N HIS A 118 -2.75 16.96 21.18
CA HIS A 118 -3.93 17.05 22.04
C HIS A 118 -5.11 17.68 21.28
N THR A 119 -4.84 18.65 20.42
CA THR A 119 -5.87 19.23 19.55
C THR A 119 -6.49 18.16 18.66
N ALA A 120 -5.68 17.27 18.08
CA ALA A 120 -6.17 16.16 17.27
C ALA A 120 -7.07 15.21 18.11
N LEU A 121 -6.64 14.86 19.32
CA LEU A 121 -7.42 14.00 20.20
C LEU A 121 -8.78 14.65 20.58
N ASN A 122 -8.78 15.95 20.84
CA ASN A 122 -10.01 16.73 21.17
C ASN A 122 -10.96 16.79 19.97
N ASP A 123 -10.43 16.84 18.73
CA ASP A 123 -11.21 16.86 17.49
C ASP A 123 -11.65 15.46 17.02
N GLY A 124 -11.47 14.46 17.87
CA GLY A 124 -12.01 13.10 17.67
C GLY A 124 -11.07 12.13 16.93
N PHE A 125 -9.82 12.52 16.67
CA PHE A 125 -8.80 11.59 16.22
C PHE A 125 -8.45 10.62 17.37
N LYS A 126 -8.12 9.38 17.03
CA LYS A 126 -7.75 8.33 17.98
C LYS A 126 -6.51 7.61 17.52
N ILE A 127 -5.61 7.31 18.44
CA ILE A 127 -4.39 6.57 18.12
C ILE A 127 -4.79 5.15 17.68
N PHE A 128 -4.42 4.80 16.45
CA PHE A 128 -4.63 3.45 15.92
C PHE A 128 -3.54 2.52 16.49
N LEU A 129 -3.95 1.40 17.09
CA LEU A 129 -3.07 0.42 17.72
C LEU A 129 -2.06 1.05 18.72
N PRO A 130 -2.53 1.75 19.77
CA PRO A 130 -1.64 2.52 20.65
C PRO A 130 -0.62 1.67 21.40
N ASP A 131 -0.92 0.38 21.64
CA ASP A 131 -0.06 -0.57 22.35
C ASP A 131 0.99 -1.24 21.42
N VAL A 132 0.93 -0.96 20.12
CA VAL A 132 1.87 -1.50 19.14
C VAL A 132 2.92 -0.43 18.84
N PRO A 133 4.23 -0.71 19.03
CA PRO A 133 5.28 0.22 18.62
C PRO A 133 5.24 0.46 17.11
N GLN A 134 5.20 1.72 16.73
CA GLN A 134 5.16 2.17 15.33
C GLN A 134 6.20 3.27 15.14
N LYS A 135 6.88 3.33 14.01
CA LYS A 135 7.73 4.48 13.64
C LYS A 135 6.87 5.74 13.48
N GLN A 136 5.74 5.59 12.79
CA GLN A 136 4.74 6.64 12.66
C GLN A 136 3.40 6.15 13.19
N TYR A 137 2.88 6.84 14.19
CA TYR A 137 1.58 6.57 14.79
C TYR A 137 0.47 7.26 13.99
N HIS A 138 -0.54 6.49 13.61
CA HIS A 138 -1.72 7.01 12.93
C HIS A 138 -2.76 7.48 13.95
N PHE A 139 -3.01 8.78 13.99
CA PHE A 139 -4.14 9.32 14.73
C PHE A 139 -5.30 9.40 13.75
N THR A 140 -6.25 8.48 13.86
CA THR A 140 -7.29 8.24 12.86
C THR A 140 -8.61 8.86 13.26
N ASN A 141 -9.25 9.61 12.35
CA ASN A 141 -10.60 10.09 12.47
C ASN A 141 -11.54 9.18 11.69
N TYR A 142 -12.31 8.36 12.41
CA TYR A 142 -13.17 7.36 11.78
C TYR A 142 -14.35 7.97 11.00
N ARG A 143 -14.76 9.22 11.31
CA ARG A 143 -15.75 9.94 10.50
C ARG A 143 -15.17 10.29 9.14
N TYR A 144 -13.95 10.82 9.09
CA TYR A 144 -13.26 11.12 7.84
C TYR A 144 -12.97 9.85 7.02
N ALA A 145 -12.65 8.74 7.70
CA ALA A 145 -12.53 7.44 7.04
C ALA A 145 -13.84 6.98 6.39
N ALA A 146 -14.97 7.21 7.04
CA ALA A 146 -16.28 6.91 6.47
C ALA A 146 -16.63 7.84 5.29
N GLU A 147 -16.34 9.14 5.39
CA GLU A 147 -16.53 10.11 4.31
C GLU A 147 -15.71 9.73 3.06
N ALA A 148 -14.46 9.30 3.25
CA ALA A 148 -13.55 8.87 2.19
C ALA A 148 -14.09 7.69 1.36
N ALA A 149 -15.05 6.93 1.88
CA ALA A 149 -15.72 5.86 1.14
C ALA A 149 -16.64 6.38 0.03
N PHE A 150 -17.10 7.63 0.12
CA PHE A 150 -18.05 8.26 -0.81
C PHE A 150 -17.42 9.33 -1.69
N GLY A 151 -16.32 9.95 -1.26
CA GLY A 151 -15.65 10.99 -2.00
C GLY A 151 -14.26 11.30 -1.46
N PHE A 152 -13.52 12.18 -2.15
CA PHE A 152 -12.23 12.67 -1.70
C PHE A 152 -12.35 14.12 -1.25
N ASN A 153 -11.97 14.38 0.00
CA ASN A 153 -11.89 15.72 0.56
C ASN A 153 -10.49 15.94 1.16
N PRO A 154 -9.64 16.78 0.54
CA PRO A 154 -8.29 17.04 1.05
C PRO A 154 -8.28 17.79 2.41
N GLU A 155 -9.39 18.39 2.83
CA GLU A 155 -9.51 19.01 4.16
C GLU A 155 -9.73 17.98 5.28
N HIS A 156 -10.10 16.73 4.92
CA HIS A 156 -10.42 15.66 5.86
C HIS A 156 -9.46 14.47 5.73
N PRO A 157 -8.16 14.62 6.08
CA PRO A 157 -7.26 13.48 6.10
C PRO A 157 -7.77 12.42 7.07
N THR A 158 -7.75 11.17 6.62
CA THR A 158 -8.24 10.04 7.43
C THR A 158 -7.41 9.87 8.69
N SER A 159 -6.10 10.12 8.59
CA SER A 159 -5.20 10.09 9.74
C SER A 159 -4.19 11.22 9.69
N LEU A 160 -3.76 11.63 10.86
CA LEU A 160 -2.57 12.43 11.07
C LEU A 160 -1.42 11.49 11.46
N LEU A 161 -0.24 11.72 10.92
CA LEU A 161 0.94 10.89 11.12
C LEU A 161 1.87 11.56 12.12
N TYR A 162 2.12 10.87 13.23
CA TYR A 162 2.96 11.38 14.29
C TYR A 162 4.13 10.45 14.58
N GLU A 163 5.29 11.00 14.79
CA GLU A 163 6.44 10.33 15.38
C GLU A 163 6.40 10.49 16.90
N LYS A 164 6.63 9.39 17.62
CA LYS A 164 6.72 9.44 19.09
C LYS A 164 8.02 10.10 19.51
N GLN A 165 7.91 11.06 20.43
CA GLN A 165 9.03 11.76 21.05
C GLN A 165 9.05 11.42 22.56
N ASP A 166 10.11 11.80 23.25
CA ASP A 166 10.24 11.61 24.71
C ASP A 166 9.08 12.26 25.46
N ALA A 167 8.63 13.43 25.02
CA ALA A 167 7.55 14.22 25.61
C ALA A 167 6.31 14.32 24.72
N GLY A 168 5.84 13.22 24.12
CA GLY A 168 4.60 13.21 23.34
C GLY A 168 4.77 12.81 21.88
N TYR A 169 4.19 13.57 20.96
CA TYR A 169 4.14 13.24 19.54
C TYR A 169 4.41 14.47 18.67
N LYS A 170 5.23 14.30 17.64
CA LYS A 170 5.53 15.31 16.62
C LYS A 170 4.80 14.97 15.34
N LEU A 171 3.97 15.87 14.83
CA LEU A 171 3.32 15.72 13.54
C LEU A 171 4.34 15.76 12.41
N VAL A 172 4.27 14.77 11.51
CA VAL A 172 5.17 14.65 10.36
C VAL A 172 4.43 14.56 9.04
N GLY A 173 3.15 14.15 9.04
CA GLY A 173 2.39 13.98 7.82
C GLY A 173 0.91 13.77 8.04
N VAL A 174 0.21 13.50 6.94
CA VAL A 174 -1.19 13.08 6.92
C VAL A 174 -1.37 11.86 6.01
N MET A 175 -2.46 11.13 6.20
CA MET A 175 -2.83 9.99 5.36
C MET A 175 -4.25 10.17 4.85
N TYR A 176 -4.46 9.90 3.58
CA TYR A 176 -5.79 9.74 2.99
C TYR A 176 -6.07 8.28 2.69
N THR A 177 -7.34 7.89 2.73
CA THR A 177 -7.78 6.54 2.36
C THR A 177 -8.77 6.58 1.21
N ALA A 178 -8.86 5.44 0.52
CA ALA A 178 -9.84 5.21 -0.53
C ALA A 178 -10.32 3.76 -0.48
N PRO A 179 -11.61 3.49 -0.77
CA PRO A 179 -12.14 2.13 -0.76
C PRO A 179 -11.32 1.18 -1.64
N LYS A 180 -11.04 -0.02 -1.14
CA LYS A 180 -10.29 -1.06 -1.89
C LYS A 180 -10.93 -1.47 -3.24
N ARG A 181 -12.21 -1.15 -3.46
CA ARG A 181 -12.91 -1.40 -4.72
C ARG A 181 -12.56 -0.41 -5.84
N LEU A 182 -11.89 0.70 -5.51
CA LEU A 182 -11.52 1.70 -6.49
C LEU A 182 -10.40 1.19 -7.39
N THR A 183 -10.51 1.54 -8.67
CA THR A 183 -9.48 1.28 -9.67
C THR A 183 -8.35 2.33 -9.58
N GLU A 184 -7.24 2.09 -10.27
CA GLU A 184 -6.17 3.08 -10.36
C GLU A 184 -6.66 4.38 -11.03
N ASP A 185 -7.55 4.30 -12.03
CA ASP A 185 -8.17 5.49 -12.62
C ASP A 185 -8.99 6.31 -11.62
N ASP A 186 -9.73 5.64 -10.71
CA ASP A 186 -10.46 6.32 -9.64
C ASP A 186 -9.51 6.97 -8.62
N LEU A 187 -8.38 6.33 -8.35
CA LEU A 187 -7.34 6.87 -7.45
C LEU A 187 -6.62 8.05 -8.09
N ASP A 188 -6.32 7.99 -9.41
CA ASP A 188 -5.73 9.08 -10.20
C ASP A 188 -6.59 10.35 -10.18
N GLN A 189 -7.92 10.18 -10.18
CA GLN A 189 -8.86 11.31 -10.04
C GLN A 189 -8.76 11.98 -8.66
N ARG A 190 -8.46 11.24 -7.61
CA ARG A 190 -8.29 11.80 -6.25
C ARG A 190 -6.95 12.52 -6.12
N ILE A 191 -5.87 11.84 -6.46
CA ILE A 191 -4.50 12.34 -6.43
C ILE A 191 -3.78 11.73 -7.63
N PRO A 192 -3.14 12.54 -8.51
CA PRO A 192 -2.49 12.04 -9.71
C PRO A 192 -1.47 10.96 -9.44
N LEU A 193 -1.63 9.79 -10.08
CA LEU A 193 -0.69 8.68 -9.97
C LEU A 193 0.65 8.95 -10.68
N SER A 194 0.76 10.02 -11.43
CA SER A 194 2.04 10.53 -11.96
C SER A 194 2.90 11.24 -10.91
N VAL A 195 2.34 11.48 -9.69
CA VAL A 195 3.00 12.21 -8.60
C VAL A 195 3.03 11.40 -7.32
N ALA A 196 1.96 10.68 -7.00
CA ALA A 196 1.80 9.95 -5.75
C ALA A 196 1.40 8.50 -6.01
N GLN A 197 1.87 7.59 -5.18
CA GLN A 197 1.49 6.18 -5.22
C GLN A 197 0.64 5.84 -4.00
N TRP A 198 -0.49 5.16 -4.26
CA TRP A 198 -1.30 4.57 -3.22
C TRP A 198 -0.80 3.16 -2.90
N HIS A 199 -0.98 2.73 -1.66
CA HIS A 199 -0.63 1.38 -1.24
C HIS A 199 -1.78 0.69 -0.52
N GLU A 200 -1.75 -0.64 -0.56
CA GLU A 200 -2.59 -1.56 0.21
C GLU A 200 -1.71 -2.51 1.00
N HIS A 201 -2.16 -2.88 2.19
CA HIS A 201 -1.57 -4.00 2.90
C HIS A 201 -2.21 -5.31 2.45
N VAL A 202 -1.37 -6.20 1.96
CA VAL A 202 -1.77 -7.48 1.34
C VAL A 202 -1.16 -8.67 2.08
N ASN A 203 -1.64 -9.87 1.74
CA ASN A 203 -1.05 -11.15 2.19
C ASN A 203 -0.94 -11.28 3.72
N TYR A 204 -1.91 -10.75 4.43
CA TYR A 204 -1.91 -10.79 5.90
C TYR A 204 -2.32 -12.17 6.41
N CYS A 205 -1.47 -12.78 7.24
CA CYS A 205 -1.81 -13.98 7.98
C CYS A 205 -2.05 -13.64 9.47
N ALA A 206 -3.29 -13.76 9.93
CA ALA A 206 -3.60 -13.61 11.34
C ALA A 206 -3.16 -14.87 12.11
N PRO A 207 -2.59 -14.73 13.31
CA PRO A 207 -2.18 -15.87 14.12
C PRO A 207 -3.38 -16.71 14.56
N PRO A 208 -3.17 -18.02 14.88
CA PRO A 208 -4.21 -18.90 15.39
C PRO A 208 -4.96 -18.33 16.58
N ALA A 209 -6.28 -18.53 16.62
CA ALA A 209 -7.12 -18.03 17.71
C ALA A 209 -6.72 -18.64 19.08
N SER A 210 -6.18 -19.86 19.06
CA SER A 210 -5.74 -20.62 20.24
C SER A 210 -4.55 -20.02 20.97
N LEU A 211 -3.75 -19.17 20.33
CA LEU A 211 -2.61 -18.53 20.95
C LEU A 211 -3.07 -17.46 21.97
N THR A 212 -2.33 -17.38 23.07
CA THR A 212 -2.49 -16.30 24.05
C THR A 212 -2.15 -14.92 23.46
N ARG A 213 -2.54 -13.87 24.13
CA ARG A 213 -2.22 -12.48 23.69
C ARG A 213 -0.72 -12.24 23.59
N GLU A 214 0.05 -12.80 24.53
CA GLU A 214 1.51 -12.66 24.58
C GLU A 214 2.18 -13.40 23.42
N GLU A 215 1.77 -14.66 23.17
CA GLU A 215 2.27 -15.45 22.03
C GLU A 215 1.94 -14.78 20.70
N LYS A 216 0.70 -14.29 20.52
CA LYS A 216 0.32 -13.52 19.32
C LYS A 216 1.21 -12.31 19.15
N ARG A 217 1.46 -11.53 20.22
CA ARG A 217 2.33 -10.37 20.17
C ARG A 217 3.76 -10.76 19.77
N ALA A 218 4.32 -11.79 20.36
CA ALA A 218 5.67 -12.27 20.05
C ALA A 218 5.78 -12.73 18.57
N GLN A 219 4.77 -13.45 18.09
CA GLN A 219 4.74 -13.98 16.72
C GLN A 219 4.36 -12.95 15.65
N MET A 220 3.85 -11.78 16.02
CA MET A 220 3.51 -10.68 15.08
C MET A 220 4.51 -9.54 15.10
N LEU A 221 5.18 -9.29 16.23
CA LEU A 221 6.02 -8.10 16.45
C LEU A 221 7.45 -8.44 16.89
N GLY A 222 7.75 -9.70 17.13
CA GLY A 222 9.08 -10.15 17.52
C GLY A 222 10.06 -10.19 16.33
N PRO A 223 11.35 -10.36 16.59
CA PRO A 223 12.40 -10.36 15.55
C PRO A 223 12.29 -11.53 14.56
N GLN A 224 11.51 -12.55 14.88
CA GLN A 224 11.22 -13.70 14.01
C GLN A 224 9.71 -13.86 13.84
N ALA A 225 9.02 -12.74 13.61
CA ALA A 225 7.58 -12.75 13.38
C ALA A 225 7.21 -13.69 12.22
N LYS A 226 6.18 -14.51 12.46
CA LYS A 226 5.61 -15.39 11.44
C LYS A 226 4.31 -14.84 10.86
N PHE A 227 3.54 -14.13 11.67
CA PHE A 227 2.22 -13.61 11.35
C PHE A 227 2.20 -12.08 11.30
N GLY A 228 1.13 -11.52 10.76
CA GLY A 228 0.96 -10.08 10.65
C GLY A 228 1.75 -9.45 9.51
N LEU A 229 1.85 -8.13 9.51
CA LEU A 229 2.53 -7.37 8.44
C LEU A 229 4.06 -7.46 8.49
N ARG A 230 4.62 -7.89 9.63
CA ARG A 230 6.05 -8.17 9.79
C ARG A 230 6.37 -9.66 9.69
N GLY A 231 5.35 -10.47 9.45
CA GLY A 231 5.48 -11.92 9.45
C GLY A 231 6.13 -12.44 8.17
N SER A 232 6.79 -13.60 8.28
CA SER A 232 7.37 -14.29 7.12
C SER A 232 6.32 -15.03 6.28
N ILE A 233 5.08 -15.17 6.77
CA ILE A 233 4.00 -15.90 6.07
C ILE A 233 3.20 -14.92 5.21
N ALA A 234 3.38 -15.01 3.89
CA ALA A 234 2.72 -14.16 2.91
C ALA A 234 1.89 -14.95 1.86
N ALA A 235 1.76 -16.27 2.01
CA ALA A 235 0.95 -17.10 1.13
C ALA A 235 -0.16 -17.81 1.91
N GLN A 236 -1.31 -18.02 1.26
CA GLN A 236 -2.46 -18.64 1.90
C GLN A 236 -2.15 -20.06 2.41
N GLU A 237 -1.51 -20.88 1.59
CA GLU A 237 -1.19 -22.27 1.93
C GLU A 237 -0.27 -22.36 3.15
N ALA A 238 0.70 -21.46 3.24
CA ALA A 238 1.60 -21.37 4.39
C ALA A 238 0.87 -20.88 5.65
N CYS A 239 -0.09 -19.96 5.49
CA CYS A 239 -0.92 -19.47 6.58
C CYS A 239 -1.82 -20.56 7.15
N ASP A 240 -2.49 -21.31 6.25
CA ASP A 240 -3.37 -22.41 6.60
C ASP A 240 -2.58 -23.53 7.30
N ALA A 241 -1.40 -23.90 6.78
CA ALA A 241 -0.49 -24.87 7.40
C ALA A 241 -0.01 -24.45 8.79
N ALA A 242 0.10 -23.14 9.04
CA ALA A 242 0.44 -22.59 10.35
C ALA A 242 -0.78 -22.43 11.29
N GLY A 243 -1.98 -22.83 10.85
CA GLY A 243 -3.23 -22.71 11.60
C GLY A 243 -3.73 -21.27 11.73
N GLY A 244 -3.25 -20.38 10.88
CA GLY A 244 -3.62 -18.96 10.84
C GLY A 244 -4.90 -18.72 10.05
N THR A 245 -5.24 -17.44 9.86
CA THR A 245 -6.33 -16.99 9.00
C THR A 245 -5.79 -16.01 7.97
N PHE A 246 -5.79 -16.43 6.70
CA PHE A 246 -5.29 -15.61 5.61
C PHE A 246 -6.30 -14.54 5.19
N ARG A 247 -5.79 -13.35 4.90
CA ARG A 247 -6.55 -12.23 4.32
C ARG A 247 -5.74 -11.63 3.17
N PRO A 248 -6.21 -11.75 1.92
CA PRO A 248 -5.48 -11.26 0.75
C PRO A 248 -5.26 -9.74 0.81
N VAL A 249 -6.22 -9.01 1.34
CA VAL A 249 -6.13 -7.54 1.55
C VAL A 249 -6.76 -7.22 2.90
N ILE A 250 -6.02 -6.43 3.70
CA ILE A 250 -6.56 -5.79 4.90
C ILE A 250 -6.66 -4.29 4.65
N PHE A 251 -7.39 -3.52 5.33
CA PHE A 251 -7.56 -2.08 5.15
C PHE A 251 -8.00 -1.66 3.72
N ASN A 252 -8.03 -0.38 3.50
CA ASN A 252 -8.35 0.29 2.25
C ASN A 252 -7.05 0.76 1.58
N TRP A 253 -7.13 1.31 0.35
CA TRP A 253 -6.06 2.07 -0.25
C TRP A 253 -5.66 3.23 0.67
N MET A 254 -4.36 3.47 0.78
CA MET A 254 -3.77 4.53 1.59
C MET A 254 -2.71 5.28 0.80
N VAL A 255 -2.61 6.59 1.03
CA VAL A 255 -1.52 7.40 0.54
C VAL A 255 -1.06 8.34 1.66
N HIS A 256 0.25 8.38 1.89
CA HIS A 256 0.85 9.28 2.85
C HIS A 256 1.36 10.53 2.16
N LEU A 257 1.29 11.64 2.85
CA LEU A 257 1.74 12.93 2.39
C LEU A 257 2.43 13.65 3.55
N TYR A 258 3.61 14.20 3.26
CA TYR A 258 4.46 14.89 4.22
C TYR A 258 4.51 16.39 3.90
N PRO A 259 3.47 17.15 4.28
CA PRO A 259 3.22 18.50 3.75
C PRO A 259 4.21 19.55 4.21
N PHE A 260 5.07 19.24 5.19
CA PHE A 260 6.12 20.12 5.68
C PHE A 260 7.45 19.99 4.93
N GLU A 261 7.55 19.00 4.04
CA GLU A 261 8.70 18.83 3.16
C GLU A 261 8.73 19.90 2.06
N LYS A 262 9.93 20.09 1.45
CA LYS A 262 10.19 21.22 0.55
C LYS A 262 10.05 20.89 -0.93
N THR A 263 10.21 19.61 -1.29
CA THR A 263 10.16 19.19 -2.70
C THR A 263 8.97 18.25 -2.94
N PRO A 264 8.40 18.25 -4.15
CA PRO A 264 7.29 17.34 -4.47
C PRO A 264 7.61 15.88 -4.18
N GLU A 265 8.82 15.43 -4.47
CA GLU A 265 9.28 14.06 -4.25
C GLU A 265 9.31 13.71 -2.76
N ALA A 266 9.75 14.66 -1.90
CA ALA A 266 9.75 14.46 -0.46
C ALA A 266 8.34 14.53 0.14
N ILE A 267 7.48 15.41 -0.41
CA ILE A 267 6.06 15.53 0.00
C ILE A 267 5.31 14.21 -0.27
N TRP A 268 5.55 13.58 -1.41
CA TRP A 268 4.87 12.36 -1.86
C TRP A 268 5.74 11.10 -1.76
N SER A 269 6.73 11.08 -0.87
CA SER A 269 7.71 9.99 -0.75
C SER A 269 7.04 8.63 -0.54
N ALA A 270 7.17 7.76 -1.54
CA ALA A 270 6.74 6.37 -1.46
C ALA A 270 7.61 5.56 -0.48
N GLU A 271 8.92 5.86 -0.41
CA GLU A 271 9.85 5.21 0.51
C GLU A 271 9.44 5.39 1.97
N ARG A 272 9.05 6.61 2.37
CA ARG A 272 8.56 6.87 3.73
C ARG A 272 7.23 6.19 4.03
N GLN A 273 6.44 5.81 3.02
CA GLN A 273 5.24 5.02 3.20
C GLN A 273 5.57 3.56 3.57
N HIS A 274 6.72 3.06 3.13
CA HIS A 274 7.21 1.71 3.43
C HIS A 274 7.73 1.59 4.87
N ASP A 275 8.33 2.62 5.40
CA ASP A 275 8.98 2.64 6.72
C ASP A 275 8.06 2.33 7.92
N HIS A 276 6.76 2.13 7.70
CA HIS A 276 5.80 1.77 8.76
C HIS A 276 5.89 0.31 9.21
N ASN A 277 6.49 -0.56 8.41
CA ASN A 277 6.49 -2.00 8.64
C ASN A 277 7.78 -2.53 9.27
N ASP A 278 8.84 -1.71 9.39
CA ASP A 278 10.13 -2.10 9.98
C ASP A 278 10.22 -1.88 11.49
#